data_989f42a06de177239ad98943ab29caa0
#
_entry.id   989f42a06de177239ad98943ab29caa0
#
_cell.length_a   1.000
_cell.length_b   1.000
_cell.length_c   1.000
_cell.angle_alpha   90.00
_cell.angle_beta   90.00
_cell.angle_gamma   90.00
#
_symmetry.space_group_name_H-M   'P 1'
#
loop_
_entity.id
_entity.type
_entity.pdbx_description
1 polymer ?
#
loop_
_entity_poly.entity_id
_entity_poly.type
_entity_poly.pdbx_seq_one_letter_code
_entity_poly.pdbx_strand_id
1 'polypeptide(L)'
;ARVACETATTTGMVLVMGEISTSCYVDIAQIARDTINKIGYCDPAFGFDGNSCSVLTSIDAQSPDIALGVNHSLEEKEGGQEELGAGDQGMMFGFACDETPELMPLPISLAHKLSRQLTKVRKDGTLPYLRPDGKTQVTVEYHDGVPARVDAIVVSSQHSPEVSQQTIRDEIQKYVILPIVPAHLLDDDTKLYVNPTGSFVVGGPQGDSGLTGRKLIVDTYGGYARHGGGAFSGKDPTKVDRSACYAARYAAKNIVAAGLAKKCEIQLAYAIGVAKPVSVFIDTFGTNQVPEEEIYRAVEENIDFRPSEIIKHFDLRRPIYEQTAAYGHFGRDDLDLPWEKVDWVIQK
;
A
#
# COMPACT_ATOMS: atom_id res chain seq x y z
N ALA A 1 -3.52 5.90 -20.84
CA ALA A 1 -4.06 7.02 -20.07
C ALA A 1 -2.99 7.60 -19.17
N ARG A 2 -3.05 8.90 -18.91
CA ARG A 2 -2.29 9.61 -17.87
C ARG A 2 -3.26 9.96 -16.76
N VAL A 3 -2.92 9.67 -15.51
CA VAL A 3 -3.82 9.82 -14.38
C VAL A 3 -3.07 10.35 -13.16
N ALA A 4 -3.57 11.46 -12.65
CA ALA A 4 -3.25 12.01 -11.34
C ALA A 4 -4.60 12.40 -10.72
N CYS A 5 -5.24 11.45 -10.02
CA CYS A 5 -6.62 11.56 -9.56
C CYS A 5 -6.70 11.43 -8.05
N GLU A 6 -7.27 12.42 -7.40
CA GLU A 6 -7.50 12.45 -5.96
C GLU A 6 -9.00 12.26 -5.67
N THR A 7 -9.31 11.58 -4.59
CA THR A 7 -10.68 11.43 -4.09
C THR A 7 -10.74 11.90 -2.65
N ALA A 8 -11.60 12.87 -2.39
CA ALA A 8 -11.94 13.31 -1.05
C ALA A 8 -13.36 12.85 -0.69
N THR A 9 -13.59 12.48 0.57
CA THR A 9 -14.89 12.09 1.07
C THR A 9 -15.13 12.68 2.45
N THR A 10 -16.34 13.11 2.69
CA THR A 10 -16.82 13.60 3.99
C THR A 10 -18.30 13.29 4.14
N THR A 11 -18.97 13.80 5.17
CA THR A 11 -20.40 13.53 5.40
C THR A 11 -21.23 13.78 4.15
N GLY A 12 -21.83 12.71 3.60
CA GLY A 12 -22.76 12.76 2.48
C GLY A 12 -22.17 13.14 1.12
N MET A 13 -20.84 13.27 0.97
CA MET A 13 -20.22 13.77 -0.25
C MET A 13 -18.93 13.01 -0.61
N VAL A 14 -18.74 12.81 -1.92
CA VAL A 14 -17.47 12.41 -2.55
C VAL A 14 -17.12 13.45 -3.59
N LEU A 15 -15.86 13.88 -3.61
CA LEU A 15 -15.27 14.73 -4.64
C LEU A 15 -14.13 13.95 -5.30
N VAL A 16 -14.22 13.74 -6.62
CA VAL A 16 -13.15 13.17 -7.45
C VAL A 16 -12.57 14.29 -8.30
N MET A 17 -11.27 14.53 -8.15
CA MET A 17 -10.60 15.68 -8.77
C MET A 17 -9.20 15.31 -9.25
N GLY A 18 -8.67 16.10 -10.18
CA GLY A 18 -7.32 15.92 -10.71
C GLY A 18 -7.25 15.95 -12.22
N GLU A 19 -6.20 15.38 -12.79
CA GLU A 19 -5.92 15.41 -14.22
C GLU A 19 -5.98 14.00 -14.81
N ILE A 20 -6.82 13.80 -15.82
CA ILE A 20 -6.94 12.55 -16.57
C ILE A 20 -6.89 12.85 -18.06
N SER A 21 -5.89 12.33 -18.75
CA SER A 21 -5.81 12.35 -20.21
C SER A 21 -6.01 10.94 -20.75
N THR A 22 -7.15 10.72 -21.43
CA THR A 22 -7.53 9.40 -21.95
C THR A 22 -8.41 9.55 -23.19
N SER A 23 -8.45 8.52 -24.03
CA SER A 23 -9.38 8.40 -25.15
C SER A 23 -10.69 7.71 -24.77
N CYS A 24 -10.82 7.22 -23.54
CA CYS A 24 -11.98 6.50 -23.04
C CYS A 24 -12.92 7.43 -22.27
N TYR A 25 -14.22 7.18 -22.35
CA TYR A 25 -15.18 7.69 -21.40
C TYR A 25 -15.27 6.77 -20.21
N VAL A 26 -15.35 7.34 -19.01
CA VAL A 26 -15.53 6.61 -17.75
C VAL A 26 -16.59 7.31 -16.92
N ASP A 27 -17.62 6.58 -16.49
CA ASP A 27 -18.61 7.09 -15.55
C ASP A 27 -18.03 7.07 -14.12
N ILE A 28 -17.35 8.15 -13.79
CA ILE A 28 -16.67 8.31 -12.50
C ILE A 28 -17.68 8.26 -11.33
N ALA A 29 -18.86 8.87 -11.52
CA ALA A 29 -19.88 8.91 -10.47
C ALA A 29 -20.41 7.49 -10.16
N GLN A 30 -20.65 6.69 -11.19
CA GLN A 30 -21.09 5.31 -11.00
C GLN A 30 -20.02 4.46 -10.34
N ILE A 31 -18.76 4.58 -10.77
CA ILE A 31 -17.63 3.86 -10.14
C ILE A 31 -17.48 4.21 -8.66
N ALA A 32 -17.63 5.49 -8.30
CA ALA A 32 -17.57 5.93 -6.91
C ALA A 32 -18.69 5.27 -6.08
N ARG A 33 -19.94 5.27 -6.58
CA ARG A 33 -21.09 4.64 -5.92
C ARG A 33 -20.91 3.13 -5.75
N ASP A 34 -20.49 2.44 -6.80
CA ASP A 34 -20.26 1.00 -6.78
C ASP A 34 -19.16 0.62 -5.78
N THR A 35 -18.09 1.43 -5.71
CA THR A 35 -17.00 1.25 -4.75
C THR A 35 -17.48 1.43 -3.32
N ILE A 36 -18.25 2.46 -3.03
CA ILE A 36 -18.81 2.74 -1.69
C ILE A 36 -19.72 1.59 -1.26
N ASN A 37 -20.61 1.14 -2.14
CA ASN A 37 -21.50 0.01 -1.88
C ASN A 37 -20.72 -1.29 -1.68
N LYS A 38 -19.70 -1.57 -2.49
CA LYS A 38 -18.80 -2.72 -2.36
C LYS A 38 -18.04 -2.73 -1.03
N ILE A 39 -17.64 -1.57 -0.52
CA ILE A 39 -17.05 -1.41 0.80
C ILE A 39 -18.05 -1.80 1.89
N GLY A 40 -19.32 -1.47 1.73
CA GLY A 40 -20.42 -1.80 2.63
C GLY A 40 -21.15 -0.59 3.20
N TYR A 41 -20.92 0.61 2.68
CA TYR A 41 -21.73 1.79 2.97
C TYR A 41 -22.93 1.86 2.02
N CYS A 42 -23.92 1.01 2.27
CA CYS A 42 -25.13 0.84 1.47
C CYS A 42 -26.43 1.08 2.27
N ASP A 43 -26.32 1.60 3.48
CA ASP A 43 -27.43 1.94 4.37
C ASP A 43 -27.22 3.33 4.97
N PRO A 44 -28.19 4.27 4.81
CA PRO A 44 -28.12 5.61 5.42
C PRO A 44 -27.91 5.59 6.94
N ALA A 45 -28.35 4.53 7.62
CA ALA A 45 -28.15 4.37 9.06
C ALA A 45 -26.66 4.24 9.45
N PHE A 46 -25.78 3.97 8.50
CA PHE A 46 -24.33 3.93 8.73
C PHE A 46 -23.67 5.32 8.64
N GLY A 47 -24.48 6.38 8.40
CA GLY A 47 -24.01 7.74 8.28
C GLY A 47 -23.39 8.12 6.94
N PHE A 48 -23.26 7.13 6.03
CA PHE A 48 -22.80 7.31 4.65
C PHE A 48 -23.42 6.22 3.78
N ASP A 49 -23.84 6.57 2.55
CA ASP A 49 -24.52 5.64 1.65
C ASP A 49 -24.19 5.95 0.19
N GLY A 50 -23.65 4.96 -0.52
CA GLY A 50 -23.29 5.08 -1.93
C GLY A 50 -24.44 5.42 -2.86
N ASN A 51 -25.68 5.07 -2.49
CA ASN A 51 -26.85 5.31 -3.31
C ASN A 51 -27.36 6.75 -3.22
N SER A 52 -27.16 7.42 -2.07
CA SER A 52 -27.71 8.74 -1.79
C SER A 52 -26.67 9.86 -1.62
N CYS A 53 -25.36 9.54 -1.48
CA CYS A 53 -24.33 10.57 -1.34
C CYS A 53 -24.19 11.43 -2.60
N SER A 54 -23.77 12.67 -2.43
CA SER A 54 -23.39 13.55 -3.53
C SER A 54 -22.05 13.11 -4.11
N VAL A 55 -21.96 12.98 -5.44
CA VAL A 55 -20.68 12.72 -6.14
C VAL A 55 -20.40 13.90 -7.04
N LEU A 56 -19.32 14.62 -6.75
CA LEU A 56 -18.83 15.74 -7.52
C LEU A 56 -17.55 15.35 -8.27
N THR A 57 -17.37 15.89 -9.46
CA THR A 57 -16.15 15.67 -10.26
C THR A 57 -15.57 16.99 -10.72
N SER A 58 -14.24 17.12 -10.64
CA SER A 58 -13.46 18.23 -11.18
C SER A 58 -12.21 17.63 -11.82
N ILE A 59 -12.34 17.25 -13.11
CA ILE A 59 -11.30 16.55 -13.86
C ILE A 59 -10.91 17.39 -15.07
N ASP A 60 -9.61 17.70 -15.15
CA ASP A 60 -8.99 18.42 -16.25
C ASP A 60 -8.03 17.53 -17.04
N ALA A 61 -7.52 18.04 -18.18
CA ALA A 61 -6.44 17.41 -18.89
C ALA A 61 -5.09 17.74 -18.23
N GLN A 62 -4.11 16.84 -18.34
CA GLN A 62 -2.75 17.10 -17.88
C GLN A 62 -2.16 18.36 -18.53
N SER A 63 -1.42 19.17 -17.74
CA SER A 63 -0.68 20.34 -18.25
C SER A 63 0.22 19.97 -19.42
N PRO A 64 0.19 20.75 -20.54
CA PRO A 64 1.09 20.54 -21.67
C PRO A 64 2.58 20.63 -21.29
N ASP A 65 2.93 21.49 -20.33
CA ASP A 65 4.32 21.67 -19.88
C ASP A 65 4.84 20.42 -19.15
N ILE A 66 4.01 19.83 -18.30
CA ILE A 66 4.34 18.56 -17.63
C ILE A 66 4.45 17.44 -18.68
N ALA A 67 3.50 17.35 -19.61
CA ALA A 67 3.51 16.33 -20.65
C ALA A 67 4.77 16.39 -21.52
N LEU A 68 5.26 17.59 -21.84
CA LEU A 68 6.48 17.79 -22.63
C LEU A 68 7.73 17.23 -21.94
N GLY A 69 7.82 17.35 -20.61
CA GLY A 69 8.97 16.85 -19.81
C GLY A 69 8.91 15.35 -19.59
N VAL A 70 7.71 14.78 -19.45
CA VAL A 70 7.51 13.37 -19.06
C VAL A 70 7.43 12.45 -20.29
N ASN A 71 6.84 12.90 -21.40
CA ASN A 71 6.69 12.09 -22.61
C ASN A 71 8.01 11.91 -23.37
N HIS A 72 8.93 12.87 -23.25
CA HIS A 72 10.24 12.85 -23.91
C HIS A 72 11.30 13.20 -22.86
N SER A 73 12.16 12.25 -22.52
CA SER A 73 13.19 12.44 -21.51
C SER A 73 14.25 13.48 -21.92
N LEU A 74 15.03 13.93 -20.95
CA LEU A 74 16.17 14.81 -21.22
C LEU A 74 17.19 14.11 -22.13
N GLU A 75 17.45 12.84 -21.88
CA GLU A 75 18.38 12.01 -22.66
C GLU A 75 17.93 11.90 -24.13
N GLU A 76 16.63 11.76 -24.39
CA GLU A 76 16.08 11.77 -25.75
C GLU A 76 16.30 13.13 -26.44
N LYS A 77 16.03 14.23 -25.74
CA LYS A 77 16.22 15.60 -26.28
C LYS A 77 17.69 15.93 -26.58
N GLU A 78 18.61 15.26 -25.91
CA GLU A 78 20.06 15.36 -26.15
C GLU A 78 20.56 14.39 -27.23
N GLY A 79 19.67 13.71 -27.94
CA GLY A 79 19.98 12.84 -29.08
C GLY A 79 19.99 11.34 -28.78
N GLY A 80 19.46 10.94 -27.64
CA GLY A 80 19.20 9.54 -27.27
C GLY A 80 18.00 8.93 -27.99
N GLN A 81 17.66 7.70 -27.62
CA GLN A 81 16.47 7.02 -28.12
C GLN A 81 15.20 7.56 -27.44
N GLU A 82 14.05 7.38 -28.10
CA GLU A 82 12.74 7.73 -27.55
C GLU A 82 12.51 7.04 -26.21
N GLU A 83 12.31 7.83 -25.16
CA GLU A 83 12.22 7.32 -23.81
C GLU A 83 11.39 8.25 -22.89
N LEU A 84 10.66 7.64 -21.95
CA LEU A 84 9.91 8.37 -20.94
C LEU A 84 10.85 8.92 -19.86
N GLY A 85 10.74 10.22 -19.57
CA GLY A 85 11.32 10.81 -18.37
C GLY A 85 10.52 10.44 -17.11
N ALA A 86 11.15 10.53 -15.95
CA ALA A 86 10.45 10.36 -14.68
C ALA A 86 9.30 11.38 -14.56
N GLY A 87 8.14 10.89 -14.11
CA GLY A 87 6.93 11.71 -13.98
C GLY A 87 6.96 12.71 -12.83
N ASP A 88 7.95 12.62 -11.95
CA ASP A 88 8.21 13.54 -10.85
C ASP A 88 9.67 13.42 -10.39
N GLN A 89 10.11 14.37 -9.56
CA GLN A 89 11.32 14.24 -8.76
C GLN A 89 10.99 13.63 -7.39
N GLY A 90 12.00 13.10 -6.71
CA GLY A 90 11.85 12.63 -5.33
C GLY A 90 12.68 11.40 -5.02
N MET A 91 12.45 10.87 -3.81
CA MET A 91 13.05 9.63 -3.35
C MET A 91 12.00 8.55 -3.17
N MET A 92 12.28 7.35 -3.63
CA MET A 92 11.43 6.18 -3.55
C MET A 92 12.16 5.07 -2.79
N PHE A 93 11.43 4.32 -1.98
CA PHE A 93 11.99 3.27 -1.14
C PHE A 93 11.31 1.93 -1.38
N GLY A 94 12.11 0.87 -1.38
CA GLY A 94 11.67 -0.50 -1.28
C GLY A 94 12.36 -1.20 -0.12
N PHE A 95 11.69 -2.15 0.51
CA PHE A 95 12.20 -2.87 1.66
C PHE A 95 11.78 -4.34 1.65
N ALA A 96 12.62 -5.20 2.22
CA ALA A 96 12.29 -6.57 2.57
C ALA A 96 13.10 -7.02 3.79
N CYS A 97 12.56 -7.97 4.55
CA CYS A 97 13.25 -8.65 5.63
C CYS A 97 12.73 -10.09 5.78
N ASP A 98 13.50 -10.93 6.45
CA ASP A 98 13.23 -12.37 6.63
C ASP A 98 12.30 -12.70 7.81
N GLU A 99 11.51 -11.72 8.28
CA GLU A 99 10.64 -11.88 9.46
C GLU A 99 9.34 -12.65 9.16
N THR A 100 8.89 -12.67 7.92
CA THR A 100 7.65 -13.33 7.49
C THR A 100 7.85 -14.05 6.14
N PRO A 101 7.01 -15.04 5.80
CA PRO A 101 7.11 -15.73 4.51
C PRO A 101 7.02 -14.79 3.29
N GLU A 102 6.21 -13.74 3.38
CA GLU A 102 6.07 -12.70 2.36
C GLU A 102 7.21 -11.68 2.36
N LEU A 103 8.21 -11.85 3.25
CA LEU A 103 9.39 -11.00 3.40
C LEU A 103 9.02 -9.54 3.75
N MET A 104 8.10 -9.39 4.69
CA MET A 104 7.64 -8.13 5.27
C MET A 104 7.97 -8.05 6.76
N PRO A 105 8.07 -6.83 7.33
CA PRO A 105 8.13 -6.66 8.78
C PRO A 105 6.89 -7.26 9.46
N LEU A 106 7.10 -8.03 10.52
CA LEU A 106 6.04 -8.74 11.22
C LEU A 106 4.89 -7.84 11.72
N PRO A 107 5.14 -6.63 12.30
CA PRO A 107 4.06 -5.78 12.79
C PRO A 107 3.04 -5.40 11.72
N ILE A 108 3.50 -4.89 10.56
CA ILE A 108 2.60 -4.47 9.50
C ILE A 108 1.96 -5.66 8.79
N SER A 109 2.65 -6.78 8.64
CA SER A 109 2.09 -8.01 8.10
C SER A 109 0.89 -8.48 8.94
N LEU A 110 1.05 -8.55 10.26
CA LEU A 110 -0.04 -8.91 11.17
C LEU A 110 -1.17 -7.88 11.14
N ALA A 111 -0.86 -6.58 11.15
CA ALA A 111 -1.88 -5.53 11.10
C ALA A 111 -2.72 -5.62 9.82
N HIS A 112 -2.12 -5.83 8.65
CA HIS A 112 -2.84 -6.04 7.40
C HIS A 112 -3.70 -7.30 7.42
N LYS A 113 -3.17 -8.41 7.92
CA LYS A 113 -3.92 -9.69 8.04
C LYS A 113 -5.13 -9.54 8.98
N LEU A 114 -4.96 -8.84 10.11
CA LEU A 114 -6.05 -8.51 11.03
C LEU A 114 -7.13 -7.64 10.37
N SER A 115 -6.74 -6.61 9.62
CA SER A 115 -7.69 -5.75 8.90
C SER A 115 -8.48 -6.51 7.84
N ARG A 116 -7.82 -7.41 7.10
CA ARG A 116 -8.50 -8.29 6.14
C ARG A 116 -9.46 -9.24 6.83
N GLN A 117 -9.07 -9.83 7.95
CA GLN A 117 -9.92 -10.73 8.73
C GLN A 117 -11.13 -9.98 9.32
N LEU A 118 -10.93 -8.76 9.82
CA LEU A 118 -12.03 -7.91 10.31
C LEU A 118 -13.07 -7.65 9.21
N THR A 119 -12.62 -7.32 8.01
CA THR A 119 -13.52 -7.14 6.85
C THR A 119 -14.19 -8.45 6.45
N LYS A 120 -13.49 -9.58 6.49
CA LYS A 120 -14.05 -10.90 6.16
C LYS A 120 -15.20 -11.26 7.08
N VAL A 121 -14.99 -11.22 8.40
CA VAL A 121 -16.03 -11.61 9.37
C VAL A 121 -17.25 -10.69 9.35
N ARG A 122 -17.09 -9.44 8.93
CA ARG A 122 -18.19 -8.52 8.67
C ARG A 122 -18.97 -8.92 7.42
N LYS A 123 -18.27 -9.16 6.30
CA LYS A 123 -18.89 -9.42 4.98
C LYS A 123 -19.53 -10.80 4.87
N ASP A 124 -18.98 -11.83 5.54
CA ASP A 124 -19.55 -13.17 5.55
C ASP A 124 -20.66 -13.37 6.60
N GLY A 125 -20.94 -12.31 7.40
CA GLY A 125 -22.00 -12.33 8.40
C GLY A 125 -21.65 -13.03 9.71
N THR A 126 -20.39 -13.41 9.93
CA THR A 126 -19.92 -13.94 11.22
C THR A 126 -20.12 -12.92 12.33
N LEU A 127 -19.77 -11.65 12.07
CA LEU A 127 -19.99 -10.52 12.98
C LEU A 127 -20.84 -9.44 12.27
N PRO A 128 -22.15 -9.62 12.14
CA PRO A 128 -23.02 -8.78 11.30
C PRO A 128 -23.22 -7.38 11.83
N TYR A 129 -22.92 -7.14 13.11
CA TYR A 129 -23.00 -5.81 13.73
C TYR A 129 -21.80 -4.90 13.42
N LEU A 130 -20.73 -5.42 12.83
CA LEU A 130 -19.58 -4.62 12.39
C LEU A 130 -19.95 -3.77 11.17
N ARG A 131 -19.37 -2.57 11.13
CA ARG A 131 -19.47 -1.61 10.02
C ARG A 131 -18.12 -1.41 9.33
N PRO A 132 -18.08 -0.74 8.16
CA PRO A 132 -16.88 -0.74 7.33
C PRO A 132 -15.63 -0.09 7.91
N ASP A 133 -15.75 0.94 8.76
CA ASP A 133 -14.59 1.63 9.33
C ASP A 133 -13.90 0.76 10.38
N GLY A 134 -12.64 0.42 10.13
CA GLY A 134 -11.86 -0.42 11.03
C GLY A 134 -10.36 -0.10 10.94
N LYS A 135 -9.69 -0.21 12.09
CA LYS A 135 -8.25 0.04 12.22
C LYS A 135 -7.62 -1.08 13.04
N THR A 136 -6.40 -1.46 12.66
CA THR A 136 -5.60 -2.43 13.40
C THR A 136 -4.18 -1.91 13.58
N GLN A 137 -3.61 -2.18 14.75
CA GLN A 137 -2.21 -1.86 15.07
C GLN A 137 -1.62 -3.02 15.85
N VAL A 138 -0.36 -3.36 15.57
CA VAL A 138 0.37 -4.42 16.27
C VAL A 138 1.72 -3.88 16.72
N THR A 139 2.03 -4.11 18.00
CA THR A 139 3.34 -3.84 18.59
C THR A 139 4.03 -5.17 18.84
N VAL A 140 5.25 -5.32 18.33
CA VAL A 140 6.08 -6.52 18.46
C VAL A 140 7.31 -6.18 19.28
N GLU A 141 7.63 -7.03 20.25
CA GLU A 141 8.88 -6.98 20.99
C GLU A 141 9.97 -7.72 20.20
N TYR A 142 11.15 -7.11 20.13
CA TYR A 142 12.30 -7.65 19.42
C TYR A 142 13.45 -7.90 20.38
N HIS A 143 14.10 -9.07 20.25
CA HIS A 143 15.38 -9.38 20.92
C HIS A 143 16.48 -9.51 19.85
N ASP A 144 17.51 -8.70 19.98
CA ASP A 144 18.63 -8.68 19.02
C ASP A 144 18.20 -8.55 17.55
N GLY A 145 17.15 -7.75 17.31
CA GLY A 145 16.60 -7.51 15.98
C GLY A 145 15.73 -8.63 15.41
N VAL A 146 15.38 -9.64 16.21
CA VAL A 146 14.49 -10.75 15.86
C VAL A 146 13.15 -10.60 16.60
N PRO A 147 12.00 -10.76 15.93
CA PRO A 147 10.70 -10.75 16.59
C PRO A 147 10.61 -11.82 17.69
N ALA A 148 10.22 -11.45 18.90
CA ALA A 148 10.13 -12.37 20.05
C ALA A 148 8.67 -12.66 20.42
N ARG A 149 7.84 -11.63 20.60
CA ARG A 149 6.43 -11.74 20.98
C ARG A 149 5.62 -10.52 20.52
N VAL A 150 4.33 -10.68 20.51
CA VAL A 150 3.41 -9.55 20.32
C VAL A 150 3.14 -8.91 21.68
N ASP A 151 3.54 -7.66 21.86
CA ASP A 151 3.32 -6.92 23.11
C ASP A 151 1.91 -6.33 23.19
N ALA A 152 1.41 -5.76 22.09
CA ALA A 152 0.08 -5.18 22.08
C ALA A 152 -0.61 -5.30 20.71
N ILE A 153 -1.93 -5.48 20.75
CA ILE A 153 -2.81 -5.44 19.58
C ILE A 153 -3.93 -4.43 19.86
N VAL A 154 -4.11 -3.48 18.94
CA VAL A 154 -5.25 -2.56 18.96
C VAL A 154 -6.15 -2.87 17.77
N VAL A 155 -7.43 -3.09 18.04
CA VAL A 155 -8.48 -3.21 17.01
C VAL A 155 -9.58 -2.20 17.32
N SER A 156 -9.81 -1.27 16.40
CA SER A 156 -10.95 -0.36 16.48
C SER A 156 -11.87 -0.65 15.31
N SER A 157 -13.14 -0.91 15.57
CA SER A 157 -14.12 -1.21 14.53
C SER A 157 -15.44 -0.49 14.79
N GLN A 158 -15.92 0.18 13.75
CA GLN A 158 -17.26 0.73 13.74
C GLN A 158 -18.30 -0.40 13.90
N HIS A 159 -19.36 -0.16 14.68
CA HIS A 159 -20.36 -1.17 15.02
C HIS A 159 -21.75 -0.58 15.15
N SER A 160 -22.77 -1.43 15.17
CA SER A 160 -24.14 -1.02 15.47
C SER A 160 -24.31 -0.65 16.95
N PRO A 161 -25.23 0.24 17.30
CA PRO A 161 -25.40 0.71 18.69
C PRO A 161 -25.95 -0.37 19.65
N GLU A 162 -26.56 -1.43 19.14
CA GLU A 162 -27.26 -2.44 19.94
C GLU A 162 -26.34 -3.48 20.58
N VAL A 163 -25.08 -3.60 20.10
CA VAL A 163 -24.13 -4.61 20.61
C VAL A 163 -23.35 -4.07 21.81
N SER A 164 -23.16 -4.92 22.82
CA SER A 164 -22.37 -4.55 24.00
C SER A 164 -20.87 -4.53 23.70
N GLN A 165 -20.14 -3.64 24.39
CA GLN A 165 -18.67 -3.58 24.27
C GLN A 165 -17.98 -4.91 24.72
N GLN A 166 -18.59 -5.62 25.68
CA GLN A 166 -18.04 -6.92 26.08
C GLN A 166 -18.17 -7.95 24.97
N THR A 167 -19.33 -8.03 24.32
CA THR A 167 -19.53 -8.90 23.15
C THR A 167 -18.53 -8.59 22.03
N ILE A 168 -18.34 -7.30 21.72
CA ILE A 168 -17.37 -6.88 20.68
C ILE A 168 -15.96 -7.36 21.06
N ARG A 169 -15.52 -7.18 22.30
CA ARG A 169 -14.18 -7.60 22.74
C ARG A 169 -13.98 -9.11 22.61
N ASP A 170 -14.90 -9.88 23.14
CA ASP A 170 -14.81 -11.34 23.16
C ASP A 170 -14.83 -11.91 21.74
N GLU A 171 -15.71 -11.38 20.88
CA GLU A 171 -15.86 -11.89 19.51
C GLU A 171 -14.76 -11.40 18.58
N ILE A 172 -14.25 -10.18 18.71
CA ILE A 172 -13.06 -9.71 17.97
C ILE A 172 -11.84 -10.54 18.38
N GLN A 173 -11.64 -10.82 19.66
CA GLN A 173 -10.56 -11.70 20.10
C GLN A 173 -10.70 -13.08 19.45
N LYS A 174 -11.88 -13.69 19.53
CA LYS A 174 -12.16 -15.05 19.05
C LYS A 174 -12.08 -15.19 17.52
N TYR A 175 -12.68 -14.26 16.76
CA TYR A 175 -12.88 -14.42 15.33
C TYR A 175 -11.91 -13.60 14.47
N VAL A 176 -11.21 -12.62 15.07
CA VAL A 176 -10.27 -11.76 14.33
C VAL A 176 -8.84 -11.99 14.81
N ILE A 177 -8.56 -11.88 16.11
CA ILE A 177 -7.19 -11.90 16.62
C ILE A 177 -6.61 -13.32 16.63
N LEU A 178 -7.26 -14.24 17.33
CA LEU A 178 -6.74 -15.61 17.53
C LEU A 178 -6.57 -16.42 16.22
N PRO A 179 -7.39 -16.25 15.18
CA PRO A 179 -7.16 -16.94 13.90
C PRO A 179 -5.98 -16.42 13.09
N ILE A 180 -5.50 -15.21 13.36
CA ILE A 180 -4.48 -14.50 12.57
C ILE A 180 -3.12 -14.50 13.23
N VAL A 181 -3.07 -14.22 14.54
CA VAL A 181 -1.80 -14.11 15.27
C VAL A 181 -1.35 -15.49 15.70
N PRO A 182 -0.13 -15.92 15.32
CA PRO A 182 0.39 -17.21 15.75
C PRO A 182 0.44 -17.34 17.27
N ALA A 183 -0.05 -18.46 17.80
CA ALA A 183 -0.19 -18.67 19.25
C ALA A 183 1.14 -18.54 20.02
N HIS A 184 2.27 -18.90 19.40
CA HIS A 184 3.59 -18.79 20.01
C HIS A 184 4.08 -17.35 20.19
N LEU A 185 3.43 -16.37 19.55
CA LEU A 185 3.72 -14.94 19.69
C LEU A 185 2.83 -14.27 20.75
N LEU A 186 1.84 -14.98 21.29
CA LEU A 186 0.93 -14.48 22.33
C LEU A 186 1.27 -15.11 23.66
N ASP A 187 1.19 -14.33 24.71
CA ASP A 187 1.34 -14.75 26.11
C ASP A 187 0.37 -14.01 27.03
N ASP A 188 0.45 -14.29 28.35
CA ASP A 188 -0.42 -13.67 29.36
C ASP A 188 -0.19 -12.16 29.51
N ASP A 189 0.97 -11.64 29.08
CA ASP A 189 1.32 -10.22 29.13
C ASP A 189 0.91 -9.46 27.87
N THR A 190 0.44 -10.15 26.83
CA THR A 190 -0.03 -9.52 25.58
C THR A 190 -1.27 -8.66 25.82
N LYS A 191 -1.17 -7.37 25.53
CA LYS A 191 -2.23 -6.38 25.76
C LYS A 191 -3.19 -6.34 24.56
N LEU A 192 -4.48 -6.59 24.80
CA LEU A 192 -5.52 -6.51 23.78
C LEU A 192 -6.42 -5.30 24.02
N TYR A 193 -6.41 -4.36 23.08
CA TYR A 193 -7.22 -3.15 23.10
C TYR A 193 -8.27 -3.21 21.99
N VAL A 194 -9.53 -3.52 22.33
CA VAL A 194 -10.64 -3.54 21.38
C VAL A 194 -11.57 -2.39 21.70
N ASN A 195 -11.76 -1.49 20.75
CA ASN A 195 -12.53 -0.24 20.89
C ASN A 195 -12.23 0.46 22.25
N PRO A 196 -10.99 0.87 22.51
CA PRO A 196 -10.60 1.41 23.82
C PRO A 196 -11.32 2.71 24.19
N THR A 197 -11.90 3.42 23.22
CA THR A 197 -12.74 4.59 23.45
C THR A 197 -14.14 4.26 24.00
N GLY A 198 -14.52 2.98 24.00
CA GLY A 198 -15.80 2.46 24.53
C GLY A 198 -16.92 2.37 23.50
N SER A 199 -17.04 3.30 22.57
CA SER A 199 -18.08 3.30 21.52
C SER A 199 -17.53 3.79 20.20
N PHE A 200 -17.91 3.12 19.10
CA PHE A 200 -17.52 3.51 17.75
C PHE A 200 -18.69 3.28 16.78
N VAL A 201 -19.79 3.95 17.03
CA VAL A 201 -21.01 3.89 16.18
C VAL A 201 -20.90 4.87 15.02
N VAL A 202 -20.47 6.09 15.28
CA VAL A 202 -20.20 7.10 14.23
C VAL A 202 -18.79 6.87 13.69
N GLY A 203 -18.67 6.58 12.41
CA GLY A 203 -17.41 6.29 11.73
C GLY A 203 -17.53 6.56 10.23
N GLY A 204 -16.51 6.12 9.48
CA GLY A 204 -16.41 6.38 8.05
C GLY A 204 -16.37 7.86 7.72
N PRO A 205 -16.83 8.29 6.52
CA PRO A 205 -16.79 9.70 6.10
C PRO A 205 -17.57 10.66 6.99
N GLN A 206 -18.55 10.17 7.74
CA GLN A 206 -19.29 10.98 8.72
C GLN A 206 -18.44 11.28 9.97
N GLY A 207 -17.62 10.32 10.39
CA GLY A 207 -16.78 10.47 11.58
C GLY A 207 -15.50 11.25 11.30
N ASP A 208 -14.89 11.02 10.14
CA ASP A 208 -13.63 11.64 9.72
C ASP A 208 -13.54 11.69 8.19
N SER A 209 -13.08 12.81 7.65
CA SER A 209 -12.93 12.99 6.21
C SER A 209 -11.79 12.12 5.67
N GLY A 210 -12.01 11.47 4.52
CA GLY A 210 -11.04 10.69 3.80
C GLY A 210 -10.44 11.44 2.60
N LEU A 211 -9.17 11.15 2.29
CA LEU A 211 -8.48 11.67 1.12
C LEU A 211 -7.50 10.64 0.59
N THR A 212 -7.42 10.50 -0.74
CA THR A 212 -6.41 9.66 -1.40
C THR A 212 -5.01 10.00 -0.92
N GLY A 213 -4.19 8.96 -0.69
CA GLY A 213 -2.76 9.14 -0.37
C GLY A 213 -2.45 9.63 1.05
N ARG A 214 -3.39 9.55 2.00
CA ARG A 214 -3.16 9.93 3.41
C ARG A 214 -2.83 8.75 4.33
N LYS A 215 -2.61 7.56 3.81
CA LYS A 215 -2.21 6.37 4.58
C LYS A 215 -0.94 5.74 4.02
N LEU A 216 0.05 6.57 3.67
CA LEU A 216 1.31 6.19 3.02
C LEU A 216 2.05 5.07 3.75
N ILE A 217 2.05 5.12 5.07
CA ILE A 217 2.79 4.17 5.91
C ILE A 217 2.03 2.85 6.04
N VAL A 218 0.69 2.89 6.01
CA VAL A 218 -0.16 1.68 5.90
C VAL A 218 0.01 1.04 4.52
N ASP A 219 0.12 1.84 3.45
CA ASP A 219 0.32 1.35 2.08
C ASP A 219 1.66 0.61 1.92
N THR A 220 2.64 0.86 2.79
CA THR A 220 4.00 0.37 2.67
C THR A 220 4.40 -0.56 3.83
N TYR A 221 5.27 -0.11 4.74
CA TYR A 221 5.96 -0.99 5.69
C TYR A 221 5.62 -0.71 7.16
N GLY A 222 4.56 0.06 7.45
CA GLY A 222 4.12 0.33 8.83
C GLY A 222 5.09 1.16 9.67
N GLY A 223 5.99 1.91 9.03
CA GLY A 223 7.01 2.71 9.70
C GLY A 223 8.31 1.96 10.02
N TYR A 224 8.43 0.70 9.59
CA TYR A 224 9.66 -0.08 9.77
C TYR A 224 10.78 0.38 8.81
N ALA A 225 10.45 0.74 7.59
CA ALA A 225 11.36 1.27 6.57
C ALA A 225 11.13 2.76 6.33
N ARG A 226 12.08 3.41 5.65
CA ARG A 226 11.98 4.80 5.21
C ARG A 226 10.88 4.95 4.15
N HIS A 227 10.40 6.18 3.97
CA HIS A 227 9.40 6.53 2.95
C HIS A 227 9.72 7.88 2.33
N GLY A 228 9.57 8.00 1.01
CA GLY A 228 9.85 9.24 0.27
C GLY A 228 8.74 10.28 0.31
N GLY A 229 7.55 9.92 0.77
CA GLY A 229 6.39 10.82 0.89
C GLY A 229 5.38 10.75 -0.27
N GLY A 230 5.69 10.03 -1.36
CA GLY A 230 4.81 9.90 -2.52
C GLY A 230 3.69 8.88 -2.31
N ALA A 231 2.45 9.25 -2.60
CA ALA A 231 1.31 8.33 -2.61
C ALA A 231 1.29 7.46 -3.88
N PHE A 232 0.71 6.25 -3.77
CA PHE A 232 0.57 5.33 -4.90
C PHE A 232 -0.79 5.45 -5.59
N SER A 233 -1.87 5.34 -4.82
CA SER A 233 -3.23 5.39 -5.34
C SER A 233 -3.52 6.71 -6.05
N GLY A 234 -4.34 6.65 -7.10
CA GLY A 234 -4.67 7.81 -7.93
C GLY A 234 -3.66 8.13 -9.03
N LYS A 235 -2.50 7.46 -9.07
CA LYS A 235 -1.42 7.71 -10.03
C LYS A 235 -1.28 6.58 -11.05
N ASP A 236 -1.11 6.92 -12.32
CA ASP A 236 -0.70 5.96 -13.34
C ASP A 236 0.79 5.56 -13.18
N PRO A 237 1.25 4.46 -13.81
CA PRO A 237 2.60 3.93 -13.58
C PRO A 237 3.75 4.77 -14.15
N THR A 238 3.50 5.86 -14.85
CA THR A 238 4.57 6.81 -15.24
C THR A 238 5.05 7.66 -14.07
N LYS A 239 4.26 7.74 -12.99
CA LYS A 239 4.66 8.39 -11.74
C LYS A 239 5.56 7.44 -10.96
N VAL A 240 6.83 7.84 -10.81
CA VAL A 240 7.86 7.05 -10.11
C VAL A 240 7.56 6.85 -8.63
N ASP A 241 6.80 7.73 -8.01
CA ASP A 241 6.28 7.52 -6.65
C ASP A 241 5.64 6.14 -6.50
N ARG A 242 4.89 5.68 -7.49
CA ARG A 242 4.27 4.36 -7.52
C ARG A 242 5.19 3.31 -8.11
N SER A 243 5.57 3.43 -9.37
CA SER A 243 6.25 2.39 -10.12
C SER A 243 7.66 2.09 -9.60
N ALA A 244 8.43 3.11 -9.21
CA ALA A 244 9.77 2.91 -8.68
C ALA A 244 9.77 2.34 -7.26
N CYS A 245 8.77 2.64 -6.42
CA CYS A 245 8.59 1.95 -5.14
C CYS A 245 8.30 0.47 -5.34
N TYR A 246 7.51 0.10 -6.34
CA TYR A 246 7.27 -1.31 -6.69
C TYR A 246 8.54 -2.00 -7.17
N ALA A 247 9.32 -1.34 -8.02
CA ALA A 247 10.59 -1.85 -8.51
C ALA A 247 11.63 -2.00 -7.39
N ALA A 248 11.71 -1.04 -6.49
CA ALA A 248 12.58 -1.10 -5.32
C ALA A 248 12.16 -2.23 -4.34
N ARG A 249 10.85 -2.43 -4.13
CA ARG A 249 10.33 -3.57 -3.35
C ARG A 249 10.71 -4.91 -3.99
N TYR A 250 10.51 -5.05 -5.28
CA TYR A 250 10.86 -6.26 -6.02
C TYR A 250 12.34 -6.61 -5.87
N ALA A 251 13.23 -5.64 -6.06
CA ALA A 251 14.66 -5.85 -5.94
C ALA A 251 15.04 -6.20 -4.48
N ALA A 252 14.57 -5.47 -3.49
CA ALA A 252 14.83 -5.76 -2.08
C ALA A 252 14.33 -7.17 -1.69
N LYS A 253 13.14 -7.56 -2.18
CA LYS A 253 12.56 -8.87 -1.92
C LYS A 253 13.40 -10.00 -2.51
N ASN A 254 13.88 -9.87 -3.73
CA ASN A 254 14.71 -10.85 -4.39
C ASN A 254 16.09 -10.99 -3.72
N ILE A 255 16.68 -9.89 -3.26
CA ILE A 255 17.94 -9.91 -2.50
C ILE A 255 17.78 -10.74 -1.22
N VAL A 256 16.72 -10.48 -0.44
CA VAL A 256 16.47 -11.22 0.80
C VAL A 256 16.11 -12.68 0.51
N ALA A 257 15.26 -12.93 -0.47
CA ALA A 257 14.86 -14.30 -0.86
C ALA A 257 16.04 -15.15 -1.33
N ALA A 258 17.02 -14.54 -2.03
CA ALA A 258 18.25 -15.20 -2.45
C ALA A 258 19.25 -15.45 -1.29
N GLY A 259 18.97 -14.93 -0.11
CA GLY A 259 19.84 -15.04 1.07
C GLY A 259 21.09 -14.17 1.00
N LEU A 260 21.10 -13.13 0.18
CA LEU A 260 22.22 -12.18 0.10
C LEU A 260 22.29 -11.24 1.30
N ALA A 261 21.13 -10.95 1.92
CA ALA A 261 20.99 -10.22 3.18
C ALA A 261 19.73 -10.66 3.91
N LYS A 262 19.65 -10.44 5.23
CA LYS A 262 18.43 -10.68 6.01
C LYS A 262 17.46 -9.50 5.95
N LYS A 263 17.99 -8.30 5.75
CA LYS A 263 17.24 -7.04 5.56
C LYS A 263 17.85 -6.27 4.41
N CYS A 264 17.00 -5.67 3.59
CA CYS A 264 17.46 -4.85 2.47
C CYS A 264 16.48 -3.70 2.25
N GLU A 265 17.02 -2.47 2.23
CA GLU A 265 16.32 -1.27 1.80
C GLU A 265 17.00 -0.73 0.54
N ILE A 266 16.20 -0.41 -0.47
CA ILE A 266 16.68 0.22 -1.70
C ILE A 266 16.06 1.60 -1.79
N GLN A 267 16.91 2.63 -1.93
CA GLN A 267 16.53 4.01 -2.17
C GLN A 267 16.85 4.37 -3.62
N LEU A 268 15.85 4.90 -4.31
CA LEU A 268 15.97 5.48 -5.65
C LEU A 268 15.69 6.97 -5.59
N ALA A 269 16.46 7.77 -6.30
CA ALA A 269 16.20 9.20 -6.45
C ALA A 269 16.03 9.53 -7.94
N TYR A 270 15.02 10.35 -8.27
CA TYR A 270 14.75 10.81 -9.63
C TYR A 270 14.71 12.33 -9.72
N ALA A 271 15.02 12.84 -10.91
CA ALA A 271 14.71 14.19 -11.33
C ALA A 271 13.59 14.14 -12.39
N ILE A 272 12.62 15.05 -12.31
CA ILE A 272 11.51 15.09 -13.28
C ILE A 272 12.04 15.22 -14.71
N GLY A 273 11.50 14.41 -15.63
CA GLY A 273 11.90 14.42 -17.03
C GLY A 273 13.22 13.72 -17.35
N VAL A 274 13.94 13.17 -16.34
CA VAL A 274 15.15 12.36 -16.53
C VAL A 274 14.77 10.88 -16.44
N ALA A 275 15.23 10.05 -17.38
CA ALA A 275 14.86 8.65 -17.43
C ALA A 275 15.59 7.81 -16.40
N LYS A 276 16.90 8.00 -16.28
CA LYS A 276 17.71 7.24 -15.30
C LYS A 276 17.55 7.81 -13.89
N PRO A 277 17.48 6.96 -12.85
CA PRO A 277 17.59 7.47 -11.49
C PRO A 277 18.94 8.19 -11.30
N VAL A 278 18.90 9.33 -10.60
CA VAL A 278 20.13 10.10 -10.29
C VAL A 278 20.92 9.44 -9.16
N SER A 279 20.31 8.56 -8.40
CA SER A 279 20.98 7.78 -7.34
C SER A 279 20.23 6.46 -7.09
N VAL A 280 21.01 5.41 -6.86
CA VAL A 280 20.58 4.11 -6.33
C VAL A 280 21.44 3.84 -5.09
N PHE A 281 20.80 3.67 -3.94
CA PHE A 281 21.48 3.34 -2.69
C PHE A 281 20.86 2.10 -2.06
N ILE A 282 21.69 1.18 -1.59
CA ILE A 282 21.28 -0.08 -0.97
C ILE A 282 21.83 -0.13 0.45
N ASP A 283 20.94 -0.39 1.41
CA ASP A 283 21.29 -0.55 2.82
C ASP A 283 20.84 -1.95 3.28
N THR A 284 21.78 -2.77 3.67
CA THR A 284 21.54 -4.12 4.21
C THR A 284 21.51 -4.14 5.74
N PHE A 285 21.68 -2.99 6.38
CA PHE A 285 21.73 -2.85 7.84
C PHE A 285 22.79 -3.78 8.50
N GLY A 286 23.90 -4.00 7.81
CA GLY A 286 24.96 -4.89 8.25
C GLY A 286 24.56 -6.39 8.28
N THR A 287 23.48 -6.77 7.59
CA THR A 287 23.00 -8.17 7.53
C THR A 287 23.41 -8.91 6.25
N ASN A 288 24.19 -8.28 5.39
CA ASN A 288 24.67 -8.85 4.15
C ASN A 288 25.50 -10.13 4.39
N GLN A 289 25.29 -11.14 3.54
CA GLN A 289 25.98 -12.44 3.57
C GLN A 289 27.08 -12.52 2.49
N VAL A 290 27.13 -11.52 1.62
CA VAL A 290 28.11 -11.35 0.54
C VAL A 290 28.61 -9.89 0.56
N PRO A 291 29.73 -9.55 -0.12
CA PRO A 291 30.16 -8.17 -0.28
C PRO A 291 29.06 -7.30 -0.91
N GLU A 292 28.97 -6.04 -0.50
CA GLU A 292 27.95 -5.10 -1.01
C GLU A 292 28.02 -4.93 -2.53
N GLU A 293 29.23 -4.97 -3.11
CA GLU A 293 29.44 -4.88 -4.56
C GLU A 293 28.74 -6.02 -5.33
N GLU A 294 28.60 -7.19 -4.74
CA GLU A 294 27.88 -8.31 -5.35
C GLU A 294 26.36 -8.05 -5.32
N ILE A 295 25.85 -7.41 -4.27
CA ILE A 295 24.45 -7.05 -4.17
C ILE A 295 24.12 -5.95 -5.21
N TYR A 296 24.96 -4.92 -5.35
CA TYR A 296 24.79 -3.90 -6.40
C TYR A 296 24.79 -4.51 -7.78
N ARG A 297 25.73 -5.44 -8.07
CA ARG A 297 25.81 -6.16 -9.35
C ARG A 297 24.54 -6.97 -9.61
N ALA A 298 24.04 -7.70 -8.59
CA ALA A 298 22.81 -8.46 -8.73
C ALA A 298 21.61 -7.57 -9.06
N VAL A 299 21.53 -6.36 -8.49
CA VAL A 299 20.50 -5.39 -8.84
C VAL A 299 20.64 -4.92 -10.29
N GLU A 300 21.83 -4.49 -10.71
CA GLU A 300 22.09 -3.99 -12.07
C GLU A 300 21.82 -5.05 -13.16
N GLU A 301 22.08 -6.31 -12.87
CA GLU A 301 21.85 -7.42 -13.82
C GLU A 301 20.38 -7.82 -13.97
N ASN A 302 19.52 -7.54 -12.95
CA ASN A 302 18.18 -8.07 -12.90
C ASN A 302 17.07 -7.03 -13.06
N ILE A 303 17.33 -5.74 -12.86
CA ILE A 303 16.32 -4.71 -13.01
C ILE A 303 16.90 -3.38 -13.52
N ASP A 304 16.20 -2.80 -14.48
CA ASP A 304 16.44 -1.44 -14.96
C ASP A 304 15.39 -0.50 -14.34
N PHE A 305 15.85 0.49 -13.59
CA PHE A 305 14.97 1.42 -12.88
C PHE A 305 14.48 2.60 -13.74
N ARG A 306 14.69 2.62 -15.06
CA ARG A 306 14.06 3.60 -15.93
C ARG A 306 12.53 3.39 -15.95
N PRO A 307 11.71 4.44 -15.90
CA PRO A 307 10.25 4.32 -15.84
C PRO A 307 9.65 3.44 -16.95
N SER A 308 10.13 3.58 -18.19
CA SER A 308 9.71 2.77 -19.33
C SER A 308 9.98 1.27 -19.11
N GLU A 309 11.17 0.94 -18.60
CA GLU A 309 11.56 -0.45 -18.36
C GLU A 309 10.83 -1.06 -17.16
N ILE A 310 10.60 -0.30 -16.08
CA ILE A 310 9.76 -0.74 -14.96
C ILE A 310 8.34 -1.08 -15.43
N ILE A 311 7.73 -0.20 -16.22
CA ILE A 311 6.38 -0.39 -16.76
C ILE A 311 6.31 -1.65 -17.62
N LYS A 312 7.31 -1.89 -18.44
CA LYS A 312 7.42 -3.05 -19.32
C LYS A 312 7.69 -4.32 -18.52
N HIS A 313 8.65 -4.31 -17.61
CA HIS A 313 9.06 -5.47 -16.80
C HIS A 313 7.87 -6.04 -16.00
N PHE A 314 7.07 -5.18 -15.38
CA PHE A 314 5.92 -5.58 -14.56
C PHE A 314 4.59 -5.58 -15.32
N ASP A 315 4.56 -5.22 -16.60
CA ASP A 315 3.32 -5.04 -17.37
C ASP A 315 2.30 -4.15 -16.60
N LEU A 316 2.75 -2.97 -16.18
CA LEU A 316 1.98 -2.07 -15.31
C LEU A 316 0.82 -1.35 -16.03
N ARG A 317 0.58 -1.60 -17.32
CA ARG A 317 -0.55 -1.02 -18.04
C ARG A 317 -1.84 -1.83 -17.93
N ARG A 318 -1.76 -3.04 -17.36
CA ARG A 318 -2.94 -3.88 -17.09
C ARG A 318 -3.70 -3.42 -15.83
N PRO A 319 -5.00 -3.78 -15.68
CA PRO A 319 -5.86 -3.29 -14.60
C PRO A 319 -5.64 -4.08 -13.29
N ILE A 320 -4.55 -3.81 -12.58
CA ILE A 320 -4.18 -4.50 -11.33
C ILE A 320 -4.30 -3.62 -10.07
N TYR A 321 -4.72 -2.37 -10.21
CA TYR A 321 -4.60 -1.37 -9.15
C TYR A 321 -5.74 -1.36 -8.14
N GLU A 322 -6.97 -1.71 -8.53
CA GLU A 322 -8.13 -1.74 -7.64
C GLU A 322 -7.88 -2.62 -6.40
N GLN A 323 -7.29 -3.79 -6.61
CA GLN A 323 -7.05 -4.77 -5.55
C GLN A 323 -6.00 -4.32 -4.52
N THR A 324 -5.18 -3.30 -4.82
CA THR A 324 -4.17 -2.73 -3.91
C THR A 324 -4.66 -1.48 -3.17
N ALA A 325 -5.88 -1.03 -3.43
CA ALA A 325 -6.45 0.18 -2.82
C ALA A 325 -6.70 0.06 -1.31
N ALA A 326 -6.63 -1.15 -0.75
CA ALA A 326 -6.76 -1.42 0.67
C ALA A 326 -5.80 -2.53 1.10
N TYR A 327 -5.42 -2.53 2.38
CA TYR A 327 -4.58 -3.55 3.05
C TYR A 327 -3.11 -3.57 2.61
N GLY A 328 -2.60 -2.45 2.12
CA GLY A 328 -1.22 -2.28 1.68
C GLY A 328 -0.95 -2.77 0.27
N HIS A 329 0.16 -2.30 -0.30
CA HIS A 329 0.61 -2.63 -1.65
C HIS A 329 1.67 -3.73 -1.65
N PHE A 330 2.29 -4.03 -0.51
CA PHE A 330 3.39 -4.97 -0.37
C PHE A 330 3.03 -6.14 0.55
N GLY A 331 3.70 -7.28 0.35
CA GLY A 331 3.48 -8.49 1.13
C GLY A 331 2.10 -9.11 0.92
N ARG A 332 1.50 -8.90 -0.25
CA ARG A 332 0.18 -9.37 -0.62
C ARG A 332 0.27 -10.77 -1.25
N ASP A 333 0.39 -11.77 -0.38
CA ASP A 333 0.38 -13.19 -0.73
C ASP A 333 -0.97 -13.71 -1.23
N ASP A 334 -2.01 -12.92 -1.05
CA ASP A 334 -3.38 -13.14 -1.53
C ASP A 334 -3.62 -12.68 -2.98
N LEU A 335 -2.64 -12.01 -3.60
CA LEU A 335 -2.75 -11.40 -4.93
C LEU A 335 -1.57 -11.78 -5.83
N ASP A 336 -1.82 -11.89 -7.15
CA ASP A 336 -0.75 -12.02 -8.14
C ASP A 336 -0.22 -10.65 -8.57
N LEU A 337 0.69 -10.10 -7.77
CA LEU A 337 1.33 -8.82 -8.03
C LEU A 337 2.76 -9.01 -8.58
N PRO A 338 3.11 -8.37 -9.71
CA PRO A 338 4.39 -8.60 -10.36
C PRO A 338 5.60 -8.19 -9.49
N TRP A 339 5.46 -7.16 -8.66
CA TRP A 339 6.54 -6.71 -7.76
C TRP A 339 6.71 -7.56 -6.49
N GLU A 340 5.86 -8.56 -6.30
CA GLU A 340 6.01 -9.55 -5.23
C GLU A 340 6.64 -10.87 -5.69
N LYS A 341 6.99 -10.99 -6.97
CA LYS A 341 7.64 -12.19 -7.51
C LYS A 341 9.09 -12.34 -7.01
N VAL A 342 9.50 -13.60 -6.82
CA VAL A 342 10.85 -14.00 -6.49
C VAL A 342 11.34 -14.89 -7.64
N ASP A 343 12.09 -14.31 -8.56
CA ASP A 343 12.46 -14.95 -9.82
C ASP A 343 13.89 -14.64 -10.28
N TRP A 344 14.70 -13.94 -9.45
CA TRP A 344 16.11 -13.74 -9.77
C TRP A 344 16.90 -15.05 -9.70
N VAL A 345 17.66 -15.32 -10.73
CA VAL A 345 18.61 -16.43 -10.77
C VAL A 345 20.00 -15.90 -10.43
N ILE A 346 20.37 -15.95 -9.17
CA ILE A 346 21.69 -15.51 -8.71
C ILE A 346 22.64 -16.69 -8.75
N GLN A 347 23.66 -16.60 -9.58
CA GLN A 347 24.74 -17.58 -9.59
C GLN A 347 25.59 -17.38 -8.33
N LYS A 348 25.62 -18.40 -7.45
CA LYS A 348 26.47 -18.42 -6.24
C LYS A 348 27.90 -18.78 -6.61
#